data_7086c80c7cd594f4b571a7af1d0679e6
#
_entry.id   7086c80c7cd594f4b571a7af1d0679e6
#
_cell.length_a   1.000
_cell.length_b   1.000
_cell.length_c   1.000
_cell.angle_alpha   90.00
_cell.angle_beta   90.00
_cell.angle_gamma   90.00
#
_symmetry.space_group_name_H-M   'P 1'
#
loop_
_entity.id
_entity.type
_entity.pdbx_description
1 polymer ?
#
loop_
_entity_poly.entity_id
_entity_poly.type
_entity_poly.pdbx_seq_one_letter_code
_entity_poly.pdbx_strand_id
1 'polypeptide(L)'
;MTDQIEGPDLIEVRGIRALGIIGLCPEEQVRPQPFEIDFDVETDVSAAGDSDDLADTIDYGALIAVVTRIVEQEHHLLLEKVASRLADELLGYDERALAVRVTIRKLRPPVPQDVATTAITVRRRR
;
A
#
# COMPACT_ATOMS: atom_id res chain seq x y z
N MET A 1 5.11 -25.67 -27.85
CA MET A 1 5.56 -24.32 -27.53
C MET A 1 4.70 -23.74 -26.41
N THR A 2 5.31 -23.18 -25.40
CA THR A 2 4.59 -22.62 -24.28
C THR A 2 4.51 -21.12 -24.47
N ASP A 3 3.29 -20.59 -24.50
CA ASP A 3 3.11 -19.15 -24.48
C ASP A 3 3.41 -18.65 -23.07
N GLN A 4 4.37 -17.73 -22.95
CA GLN A 4 4.70 -17.09 -21.69
C GLN A 4 4.12 -15.69 -21.68
N ILE A 5 3.41 -15.39 -20.63
CA ILE A 5 2.99 -14.03 -20.34
C ILE A 5 4.12 -13.39 -19.56
N GLU A 6 4.76 -12.38 -20.15
CA GLU A 6 5.84 -11.68 -19.50
C GLU A 6 5.29 -10.77 -18.38
N GLY A 7 6.10 -10.60 -17.39
CA GLY A 7 5.81 -9.75 -16.26
C GLY A 7 6.15 -10.42 -14.94
N PRO A 8 6.24 -9.66 -13.87
CA PRO A 8 6.56 -10.19 -12.55
C PRO A 8 5.36 -10.90 -11.94
N ASP A 9 5.64 -11.84 -11.04
CA ASP A 9 4.62 -12.31 -10.12
C ASP A 9 4.29 -11.19 -9.14
N LEU A 10 3.04 -11.12 -8.72
CA LEU A 10 2.55 -10.05 -7.85
C LEU A 10 1.76 -10.63 -6.68
N ILE A 11 2.01 -10.08 -5.51
CA ILE A 11 1.08 -10.16 -4.37
C ILE A 11 0.25 -8.89 -4.44
N GLU A 12 -1.07 -9.04 -4.53
CA GLU A 12 -1.98 -7.93 -4.72
C GLU A 12 -2.92 -7.82 -3.53
N VAL A 13 -2.97 -6.65 -2.90
CA VAL A 13 -3.88 -6.35 -1.80
C VAL A 13 -4.75 -5.15 -2.20
N ARG A 14 -6.05 -5.28 -2.02
CA ARG A 14 -7.02 -4.28 -2.44
C ARG A 14 -7.96 -3.92 -1.30
N GLY A 15 -8.22 -2.62 -1.18
CA GLY A 15 -9.31 -2.14 -0.34
C GLY A 15 -9.05 -2.18 1.15
N ILE A 16 -7.81 -2.00 1.60
CA ILE A 16 -7.56 -1.80 3.04
C ILE A 16 -8.21 -0.48 3.43
N ARG A 17 -9.10 -0.51 4.41
CA ARG A 17 -9.73 0.70 4.93
C ARG A 17 -9.21 1.01 6.31
N ALA A 18 -8.84 2.26 6.53
CA ALA A 18 -8.29 2.73 7.80
C ALA A 18 -8.66 4.18 8.02
N LEU A 19 -8.77 4.57 9.28
CA LEU A 19 -8.95 5.97 9.68
C LEU A 19 -7.58 6.54 10.04
N GLY A 20 -7.28 7.74 9.53
CA GLY A 20 -5.99 8.37 9.77
C GLY A 20 -6.07 9.88 9.79
N ILE A 21 -5.01 10.50 10.29
CA ILE A 21 -4.85 11.96 10.34
C ILE A 21 -3.82 12.35 9.29
N ILE A 22 -4.31 12.69 8.11
CA ILE A 22 -3.49 13.06 6.95
C ILE A 22 -4.18 14.20 6.24
N GLY A 23 -3.59 15.38 6.25
CA GLY A 23 -4.14 16.52 5.52
C GLY A 23 -3.62 17.85 6.03
N LEU A 24 -3.79 18.88 5.20
CA LEU A 24 -3.36 20.25 5.49
C LEU A 24 -4.44 21.06 6.21
N CYS A 25 -5.71 20.74 5.98
CA CYS A 25 -6.80 21.48 6.58
C CYS A 25 -6.85 21.26 8.10
N PRO A 26 -7.15 22.30 8.89
CA PRO A 26 -7.18 22.16 10.35
C PRO A 26 -8.06 21.00 10.85
N GLU A 27 -9.22 20.79 10.25
CA GLU A 27 -10.13 19.70 10.63
C GLU A 27 -9.53 18.32 10.30
N GLU A 28 -8.68 18.22 9.27
CA GLU A 28 -8.01 16.97 8.91
C GLU A 28 -6.90 16.61 9.91
N GLN A 29 -6.37 17.60 10.64
CA GLN A 29 -5.28 17.40 11.59
C GLN A 29 -5.76 16.95 12.97
N VAL A 30 -7.03 17.14 13.28
CA VAL A 30 -7.62 16.81 14.59
C VAL A 30 -8.66 15.72 14.54
N ARG A 31 -9.14 15.37 13.35
CA ARG A 31 -10.19 14.37 13.17
C ARG A 31 -9.76 13.31 12.17
N PRO A 32 -9.77 12.03 12.55
CA PRO A 32 -9.46 10.96 11.61
C PRO A 32 -10.42 10.94 10.43
N GLN A 33 -9.88 10.68 9.24
CA GLN A 33 -10.61 10.58 8.00
C GLN A 33 -10.44 9.18 7.40
N PRO A 34 -11.41 8.69 6.60
CA PRO A 34 -11.30 7.38 6.00
C PRO A 34 -10.39 7.39 4.76
N PHE A 35 -9.49 6.42 4.73
CA PHE A 35 -8.59 6.16 3.61
C PHE A 35 -8.79 4.73 3.12
N GLU A 36 -8.47 4.52 1.84
CA GLU A 36 -8.43 3.19 1.25
C GLU A 36 -7.07 2.99 0.61
N ILE A 37 -6.43 1.86 0.90
CA ILE A 37 -5.09 1.57 0.45
C ILE A 37 -5.08 0.28 -0.36
N ASP A 38 -4.45 0.33 -1.52
CA ASP A 38 -4.11 -0.83 -2.33
C ASP A 38 -2.59 -0.92 -2.43
N PHE A 39 -2.06 -2.14 -2.51
CA PHE A 39 -0.66 -2.29 -2.87
C PHE A 39 -0.41 -3.57 -3.65
N ASP A 40 0.64 -3.53 -4.45
CA ASP A 40 1.20 -4.67 -5.16
C ASP A 40 2.64 -4.83 -4.72
N VAL A 41 3.06 -6.09 -4.51
CA VAL A 41 4.45 -6.42 -4.27
C VAL A 41 4.91 -7.36 -5.38
N GLU A 42 5.91 -6.92 -6.13
CA GLU A 42 6.57 -7.72 -7.14
C GLU A 42 7.55 -8.67 -6.44
N THR A 43 7.34 -9.96 -6.58
CA THR A 43 8.20 -10.97 -5.99
C THR A 43 8.06 -12.27 -6.77
N ASP A 44 9.06 -13.14 -6.70
CA ASP A 44 8.99 -14.46 -7.31
C ASP A 44 8.29 -15.41 -6.33
N VAL A 45 7.13 -15.94 -6.71
CA VAL A 45 6.34 -16.84 -5.85
C VAL A 45 6.54 -18.32 -6.21
N SER A 46 7.50 -18.66 -7.08
CA SER A 46 7.68 -20.02 -7.54
C SER A 46 8.05 -21.00 -6.43
N ALA A 47 8.90 -20.58 -5.49
CA ALA A 47 9.29 -21.42 -4.35
C ALA A 47 8.08 -21.83 -3.50
N ALA A 48 7.23 -20.89 -3.15
CA ALA A 48 6.00 -21.17 -2.40
C ALA A 48 4.99 -21.96 -3.25
N GLY A 49 4.96 -21.71 -4.56
CA GLY A 49 4.14 -22.46 -5.50
C GLY A 49 4.48 -23.94 -5.53
N ASP A 50 5.74 -24.28 -5.29
CA ASP A 50 6.22 -25.67 -5.24
C ASP A 50 6.06 -26.27 -3.84
N SER A 51 6.44 -25.54 -2.80
CA SER A 51 6.53 -26.06 -1.44
C SER A 51 5.23 -26.04 -0.65
N ASP A 52 4.35 -25.07 -0.98
CA ASP A 52 3.15 -24.79 -0.19
C ASP A 52 3.48 -24.37 1.26
N ASP A 53 4.63 -23.74 1.46
CA ASP A 53 5.12 -23.33 2.77
C ASP A 53 5.18 -21.80 2.85
N LEU A 54 4.54 -21.23 3.87
CA LEU A 54 4.52 -19.78 4.10
C LEU A 54 5.94 -19.20 4.24
N ALA A 55 6.88 -19.99 4.78
CA ALA A 55 8.28 -19.55 4.92
C ALA A 55 8.94 -19.21 3.57
N ASP A 56 8.43 -19.72 2.47
CA ASP A 56 8.96 -19.50 1.13
C ASP A 56 8.33 -18.30 0.40
N THR A 57 7.51 -17.53 1.08
CA THR A 57 6.86 -16.37 0.50
C THR A 57 6.81 -15.20 1.49
N ILE A 58 6.36 -14.05 0.99
CA ILE A 58 6.12 -12.86 1.83
C ILE A 58 4.73 -12.99 2.44
N ASP A 59 4.65 -12.81 3.76
CA ASP A 59 3.38 -12.84 4.49
C ASP A 59 2.61 -11.53 4.27
N TYR A 60 1.61 -11.56 3.39
CA TYR A 60 0.83 -10.35 3.11
C TYR A 60 0.00 -9.89 4.32
N GLY A 61 -0.36 -10.79 5.23
CA GLY A 61 -1.05 -10.39 6.46
C GLY A 61 -0.20 -9.47 7.32
N ALA A 62 1.10 -9.74 7.40
CA ALA A 62 2.06 -8.87 8.08
C ALA A 62 2.19 -7.51 7.37
N LEU A 63 2.19 -7.51 6.03
CA LEU A 63 2.25 -6.27 5.25
C LEU A 63 0.99 -5.41 5.47
N ILE A 64 -0.18 -6.02 5.50
CA ILE A 64 -1.44 -5.33 5.79
C ILE A 64 -1.39 -4.69 7.17
N ALA A 65 -0.88 -5.39 8.17
CA ALA A 65 -0.74 -4.87 9.53
C ALA A 65 0.18 -3.66 9.58
N VAL A 66 1.30 -3.70 8.84
CA VAL A 66 2.24 -2.56 8.76
C VAL A 66 1.57 -1.34 8.14
N VAL A 67 0.87 -1.52 7.02
CA VAL A 67 0.17 -0.43 6.33
C VAL A 67 -0.88 0.19 7.24
N THR A 68 -1.70 -0.64 7.87
CA THR A 68 -2.76 -0.18 8.76
C THR A 68 -2.19 0.62 9.94
N ARG A 69 -1.13 0.12 10.56
CA ARG A 69 -0.47 0.80 11.68
C ARG A 69 0.05 2.19 11.30
N ILE A 70 0.71 2.29 10.15
CA ILE A 70 1.26 3.57 9.69
C ILE A 70 0.14 4.59 9.45
N VAL A 71 -0.91 4.20 8.75
CA VAL A 71 -2.04 5.08 8.46
C VAL A 71 -2.75 5.53 9.74
N GLU A 72 -2.97 4.61 10.67
CA GLU A 72 -3.72 4.90 11.90
C GLU A 72 -2.90 5.67 12.94
N GLN A 73 -1.59 5.46 13.02
CA GLN A 73 -0.77 5.95 14.12
C GLN A 73 0.14 7.12 13.76
N GLU A 74 0.52 7.29 12.50
CA GLU A 74 1.38 8.39 12.08
C GLU A 74 0.51 9.55 11.57
N HIS A 75 0.94 10.78 11.89
CA HIS A 75 0.27 11.98 11.42
C HIS A 75 1.12 12.64 10.34
N HIS A 76 0.53 12.90 9.18
CA HIS A 76 1.21 13.50 8.04
C HIS A 76 0.34 14.58 7.40
N LEU A 77 0.98 15.46 6.63
CA LEU A 77 0.29 16.57 5.97
C LEU A 77 -0.15 16.19 4.55
N LEU A 78 0.66 15.40 3.84
CA LEU A 78 0.43 15.09 2.43
C LEU A 78 0.28 13.60 2.21
N LEU A 79 -0.61 13.21 1.30
CA LEU A 79 -0.73 11.81 0.85
C LEU A 79 0.57 11.30 0.25
N GLU A 80 1.32 12.15 -0.44
CA GLU A 80 2.61 11.81 -1.03
C GLU A 80 3.60 11.29 0.02
N LYS A 81 3.62 11.93 1.18
CA LYS A 81 4.50 11.51 2.29
C LYS A 81 4.11 10.13 2.80
N VAL A 82 2.81 9.92 3.02
CA VAL A 82 2.31 8.63 3.51
C VAL A 82 2.55 7.53 2.47
N ALA A 83 2.24 7.79 1.20
CA ALA A 83 2.45 6.82 0.13
C ALA A 83 3.92 6.41 0.03
N SER A 84 4.84 7.37 0.10
CA SER A 84 6.28 7.09 0.10
C SER A 84 6.69 6.29 1.33
N ARG A 85 6.19 6.66 2.50
CA ARG A 85 6.44 5.97 3.76
C ARG A 85 5.97 4.51 3.69
N LEU A 86 4.77 4.28 3.16
CA LEU A 86 4.23 2.92 2.98
C LEU A 86 5.07 2.10 2.01
N ALA A 87 5.44 2.70 0.87
CA ALA A 87 6.25 2.01 -0.14
C ALA A 87 7.62 1.60 0.43
N ASP A 88 8.28 2.47 1.17
CA ASP A 88 9.58 2.18 1.77
C ASP A 88 9.48 1.07 2.81
N GLU A 89 8.44 1.08 3.65
CA GLU A 89 8.23 0.03 4.65
C GLU A 89 7.90 -1.32 4.01
N LEU A 90 7.04 -1.35 3.00
CA LEU A 90 6.72 -2.58 2.30
C LEU A 90 7.95 -3.18 1.62
N LEU A 91 8.75 -2.34 0.96
CA LEU A 91 9.96 -2.77 0.28
C LEU A 91 11.03 -3.25 1.27
N GLY A 92 11.10 -2.62 2.43
CA GLY A 92 12.07 -2.97 3.47
C GLY A 92 11.67 -4.13 4.37
N TYR A 93 10.41 -4.54 4.35
CA TYR A 93 9.90 -5.58 5.24
C TYR A 93 10.51 -6.95 4.95
N ASP A 94 10.69 -7.28 3.67
CA ASP A 94 11.22 -8.56 3.24
C ASP A 94 12.08 -8.33 1.99
N GLU A 95 13.30 -8.83 2.00
CA GLU A 95 14.24 -8.64 0.89
C GLU A 95 13.80 -9.32 -0.42
N ARG A 96 12.85 -10.24 -0.35
CA ARG A 96 12.25 -10.86 -1.54
C ARG A 96 11.32 -9.92 -2.30
N ALA A 97 10.92 -8.81 -1.69
CA ALA A 97 10.18 -7.76 -2.39
C ALA A 97 11.10 -7.04 -3.36
N LEU A 98 10.84 -7.16 -4.65
CA LEU A 98 11.67 -6.56 -5.70
C LEU A 98 11.22 -5.15 -6.06
N ALA A 99 9.93 -4.93 -6.01
CA ALA A 99 9.31 -3.62 -6.26
C ALA A 99 7.95 -3.57 -5.58
N VAL A 100 7.48 -2.38 -5.32
CA VAL A 100 6.14 -2.15 -4.76
C VAL A 100 5.44 -1.03 -5.52
N ARG A 101 4.12 -1.11 -5.55
CA ARG A 101 3.23 -0.06 -6.02
C ARG A 101 2.19 0.15 -4.94
N VAL A 102 2.07 1.38 -4.45
CA VAL A 102 1.13 1.72 -3.38
C VAL A 102 0.22 2.84 -3.84
N THR A 103 -1.07 2.65 -3.63
CA THR A 103 -2.08 3.68 -3.85
C THR A 103 -2.79 3.97 -2.54
N ILE A 104 -2.85 5.22 -2.14
CA ILE A 104 -3.65 5.67 -1.00
C ILE A 104 -4.67 6.69 -1.48
N ARG A 105 -5.95 6.47 -1.10
CA ARG A 105 -7.10 7.29 -1.49
C ARG A 105 -7.71 7.96 -0.29
N LYS A 106 -8.01 9.25 -0.43
CA LYS A 106 -8.96 9.93 0.46
C LYS A 106 -10.37 9.61 -0.02
N LEU A 107 -11.18 9.03 0.86
CA LEU A 107 -12.57 8.73 0.53
C LEU A 107 -13.49 9.95 0.70
N ARG A 108 -13.00 11.01 1.36
CA ARG A 108 -13.70 12.27 1.55
C ARG A 108 -12.75 13.43 1.27
N PRO A 109 -12.47 13.73 -0.02
CA PRO A 109 -11.58 14.84 -0.35
C PRO A 109 -12.14 16.17 0.18
N PRO A 110 -11.29 17.04 0.79
CA PRO A 110 -11.75 18.31 1.38
C PRO A 110 -11.87 19.41 0.32
N VAL A 111 -12.72 19.20 -0.66
CA VAL A 111 -12.97 20.14 -1.76
C VAL A 111 -14.46 20.41 -1.90
N PRO A 112 -14.87 21.58 -2.39
CA PRO A 112 -16.29 21.89 -2.56
C PRO A 112 -16.95 21.23 -3.78
N GLN A 113 -16.15 20.73 -4.72
CA GLN A 113 -16.65 20.06 -5.92
C GLN A 113 -17.11 18.62 -5.59
N ASP A 114 -17.93 18.07 -6.46
CA ASP A 114 -18.38 16.68 -6.35
C ASP A 114 -17.30 15.74 -6.88
N VAL A 115 -16.47 15.22 -5.98
CA VAL A 115 -15.36 14.32 -6.30
C VAL A 115 -15.44 13.11 -5.38
N ALA A 116 -15.46 11.91 -5.97
CA ALA A 116 -15.57 10.68 -5.18
C ALA A 116 -14.32 10.44 -4.31
N THR A 117 -13.15 10.50 -4.92
CA THR A 117 -11.88 10.25 -4.21
C THR A 117 -10.75 11.04 -4.86
N THR A 118 -9.69 11.27 -4.08
CA THR A 118 -8.38 11.65 -4.63
C THR A 118 -7.37 10.63 -4.16
N ALA A 119 -6.31 10.41 -4.94
CA ALA A 119 -5.35 9.37 -4.64
C ALA A 119 -3.95 9.75 -5.09
N ILE A 120 -2.98 9.14 -4.44
CA ILE A 120 -1.58 9.16 -4.84
C ILE A 120 -1.14 7.71 -5.04
N THR A 121 -0.47 7.44 -6.14
CA THR A 121 0.18 6.16 -6.40
C THR A 121 1.67 6.39 -6.53
N VAL A 122 2.46 5.61 -5.79
CA VAL A 122 3.92 5.62 -5.90
C VAL A 122 4.42 4.22 -6.25
N ARG A 123 5.54 4.19 -6.94
CA ARG A 123 6.24 2.96 -7.30
C ARG A 123 7.67 3.07 -6.81
N ARG A 124 8.17 1.97 -6.23
CA ARG A 124 9.56 1.89 -5.77
C ARG A 124 10.13 0.55 -6.16
N ARG A 125 11.36 0.54 -6.61
CA ARG A 125 12.12 -0.67 -6.94
C ARG A 125 13.34 -0.74 -6.03
N ARG A 126 13.63 -1.97 -5.58
CA ARG A 126 14.83 -2.27 -4.80
C ARG A 126 16.10 -2.03 -5.60
#